data_efa4edbb4fd441a234ba70cc8bbbb74d
#
_entry.id   efa4edbb4fd441a234ba70cc8bbbb74d
#
_cell.length_a   1.000
_cell.length_b   1.000
_cell.length_c   1.000
_cell.angle_alpha   90.00
_cell.angle_beta   90.00
_cell.angle_gamma   90.00
#
_symmetry.space_group_name_H-M   'P 1'
#
loop_
_entity.id
_entity.type
_entity.pdbx_description
1 polymer ?
#
loop_
_entity_poly.entity_id
_entity_poly.type
_entity_poly.pdbx_seq_one_letter_code
_entity_poly.pdbx_strand_id
1 'polypeptide(L)'
;IVQDGLMHMFVTFVPGVYQDWNAKRFIKHFTSKEGMRWKYQSTLSLSTEHCVDAGVCKVRDKWLLWYKDEANDNHTWFAESTDLYHWDVVGPAITDCGHEAPFVWEYDNKYWMIVDAWDKRLRIYSSENGRDTWTYSSTIIGSHPAIYLINGKFIFLCHGSAGKARLNSDRETALYIGELLYEKGRFIHSN
;
A
#
# COMPACT_ATOMS: atom_id res chain seq x y z
N ILE A 1 -6.79 7.39 -5.87
CA ILE A 1 -6.12 8.29 -6.81
C ILE A 1 -7.12 9.10 -7.62
N VAL A 2 -6.67 10.21 -8.21
CA VAL A 2 -7.49 11.04 -9.09
C VAL A 2 -6.80 11.11 -10.47
N GLN A 3 -7.55 10.77 -11.53
CA GLN A 3 -7.09 10.87 -12.90
C GLN A 3 -8.18 11.57 -13.72
N ASP A 4 -7.80 12.67 -14.42
CA ASP A 4 -8.70 13.46 -15.28
C ASP A 4 -10.02 13.90 -14.62
N GLY A 5 -9.93 14.28 -13.33
CA GLY A 5 -11.08 14.69 -12.51
C GLY A 5 -11.99 13.55 -12.03
N LEU A 6 -11.62 12.30 -12.27
CA LEU A 6 -12.31 11.13 -11.78
C LEU A 6 -11.50 10.46 -10.66
N MET A 7 -12.14 10.18 -9.53
CA MET A 7 -11.55 9.44 -8.41
C MET A 7 -11.66 7.94 -8.68
N HIS A 8 -10.58 7.22 -8.42
CA HIS A 8 -10.51 5.77 -8.50
C HIS A 8 -10.18 5.20 -7.11
N MET A 9 -10.94 4.21 -6.69
CA MET A 9 -10.77 3.52 -5.41
C MET A 9 -10.65 2.01 -5.64
N PHE A 10 -9.62 1.42 -5.07
CA PHE A 10 -9.34 -0.01 -5.11
C PHE A 10 -9.52 -0.57 -3.70
N VAL A 11 -10.48 -1.46 -3.53
CA VAL A 11 -10.95 -1.91 -2.20
C VAL A 11 -10.87 -3.41 -2.09
N THR A 12 -10.32 -3.89 -0.98
CA THR A 12 -10.41 -5.30 -0.62
C THR A 12 -11.87 -5.67 -0.33
N PHE A 13 -12.35 -6.72 -0.95
CA PHE A 13 -13.69 -7.25 -0.79
C PHE A 13 -13.65 -8.72 -0.41
N VAL A 14 -14.31 -9.07 0.69
CA VAL A 14 -14.50 -10.45 1.15
C VAL A 14 -15.97 -10.82 0.94
N PRO A 15 -16.29 -11.83 0.09
CA PRO A 15 -17.66 -12.21 -0.15
C PRO A 15 -18.27 -12.94 1.05
N GLY A 16 -19.58 -12.67 1.30
CA GLY A 16 -20.33 -13.34 2.35
C GLY A 16 -20.04 -12.84 3.76
N VAL A 17 -20.33 -13.68 4.75
CA VAL A 17 -20.03 -13.44 6.16
C VAL A 17 -18.68 -14.08 6.48
N TYR A 18 -17.73 -13.25 6.82
CA TYR A 18 -16.39 -13.68 7.19
C TYR A 18 -16.41 -14.46 8.52
N GLN A 19 -15.95 -15.70 8.51
CA GLN A 19 -15.87 -16.57 9.69
C GLN A 19 -14.45 -16.98 10.05
N ASP A 20 -13.60 -17.09 9.06
CA ASP A 20 -12.20 -17.47 9.21
C ASP A 20 -11.32 -16.82 8.13
N TRP A 21 -10.01 -17.00 8.24
CA TRP A 21 -9.07 -16.39 7.31
C TRP A 21 -8.94 -17.12 5.95
N ASN A 22 -9.75 -18.16 5.70
CA ASN A 22 -9.71 -18.93 4.44
C ASN A 22 -10.65 -18.37 3.34
N ALA A 23 -11.46 -17.37 3.65
CA ALA A 23 -12.39 -16.79 2.68
C ALA A 23 -11.61 -16.14 1.51
N LYS A 24 -12.15 -16.29 0.29
CA LYS A 24 -11.63 -15.59 -0.90
C LYS A 24 -11.69 -14.08 -0.70
N ARG A 25 -10.74 -13.36 -1.30
CA ARG A 25 -10.61 -11.92 -1.22
C ARG A 25 -10.20 -11.37 -2.57
N PHE A 26 -10.85 -10.29 -2.94
CA PHE A 26 -10.64 -9.66 -4.24
C PHE A 26 -10.43 -8.17 -4.07
N ILE A 27 -9.70 -7.57 -4.98
CA ILE A 27 -9.64 -6.12 -5.11
C ILE A 27 -10.70 -5.70 -6.12
N LYS A 28 -11.61 -4.81 -5.70
CA LYS A 28 -12.64 -4.21 -6.54
C LYS A 28 -12.30 -2.77 -6.86
N HIS A 29 -12.56 -2.38 -8.11
CA HIS A 29 -12.40 -1.02 -8.59
C HIS A 29 -13.73 -0.28 -8.61
N PHE A 30 -13.73 0.91 -8.05
CA PHE A 30 -14.84 1.86 -8.06
C PHE A 30 -14.37 3.23 -8.52
N THR A 31 -15.29 4.01 -9.12
CA THR A 31 -15.01 5.40 -9.50
C THR A 31 -16.07 6.36 -8.97
N SER A 32 -15.66 7.62 -8.73
CA SER A 32 -16.55 8.71 -8.30
C SER A 32 -16.07 10.06 -8.84
N LYS A 33 -17.01 10.97 -9.12
CA LYS A 33 -16.71 12.38 -9.45
C LYS A 33 -16.64 13.28 -8.22
N GLU A 34 -17.35 12.93 -7.16
CA GLU A 34 -17.53 13.76 -5.97
C GLU A 34 -17.08 13.10 -4.67
N GLY A 35 -16.66 11.81 -4.71
CA GLY A 35 -16.24 11.04 -3.52
C GLY A 35 -17.37 10.53 -2.61
N MET A 36 -18.64 10.85 -2.93
CA MET A 36 -19.80 10.46 -2.13
C MET A 36 -20.53 9.25 -2.71
N ARG A 37 -20.66 9.21 -4.03
CA ARG A 37 -21.33 8.12 -4.75
C ARG A 37 -20.30 7.41 -5.62
N TRP A 38 -20.17 6.11 -5.39
CA TRP A 38 -19.19 5.26 -6.06
C TRP A 38 -19.86 4.29 -7.02
N LYS A 39 -19.36 4.28 -8.25
CA LYS A 39 -19.80 3.33 -9.29
C LYS A 39 -18.81 2.18 -9.35
N TYR A 40 -19.32 0.95 -9.18
CA TYR A 40 -18.54 -0.26 -9.42
C TYR A 40 -18.12 -0.36 -10.89
N GLN A 41 -16.86 -0.70 -11.13
CA GLN A 41 -16.29 -0.89 -12.45
C GLN A 41 -15.96 -2.36 -12.72
N SER A 42 -15.15 -2.97 -11.87
CA SER A 42 -14.71 -4.35 -12.06
C SER A 42 -14.24 -4.99 -10.74
N THR A 43 -14.16 -6.32 -10.72
CA THR A 43 -13.31 -7.07 -9.83
C THR A 43 -12.03 -7.39 -10.59
N LEU A 44 -10.87 -7.03 -10.02
CA LEU A 44 -9.59 -7.23 -10.70
C LEU A 44 -9.26 -8.71 -10.77
N SER A 45 -8.78 -9.15 -11.95
CA SER A 45 -8.19 -10.47 -12.13
C SER A 45 -6.71 -10.38 -11.80
N LEU A 46 -6.34 -10.75 -10.59
CA LEU A 46 -4.96 -10.73 -10.10
C LEU A 46 -4.38 -12.15 -10.03
N SER A 47 -3.20 -12.28 -9.40
CA SER A 47 -2.45 -13.54 -9.31
C SER A 47 -3.25 -14.68 -8.67
N THR A 48 -4.04 -14.37 -7.64
CA THR A 48 -4.87 -15.37 -6.93
C THR A 48 -6.21 -14.78 -6.48
N GLU A 49 -7.07 -15.60 -5.87
CA GLU A 49 -8.31 -15.17 -5.21
C GLU A 49 -8.10 -14.82 -3.72
N HIS A 50 -6.87 -14.48 -3.33
CA HIS A 50 -6.48 -14.09 -1.97
C HIS A 50 -5.62 -12.82 -1.98
N CYS A 51 -6.05 -11.81 -2.74
CA CYS A 51 -5.33 -10.55 -2.88
C CYS A 51 -6.00 -9.43 -2.06
N VAL A 52 -5.19 -8.70 -1.29
CA VAL A 52 -5.64 -7.63 -0.40
C VAL A 52 -4.70 -6.40 -0.48
N ASP A 53 -5.12 -5.30 0.12
CA ASP A 53 -4.29 -4.13 0.42
C ASP A 53 -3.66 -3.47 -0.81
N ALA A 54 -4.50 -2.97 -1.71
CA ALA A 54 -4.04 -2.32 -2.93
C ALA A 54 -3.43 -0.95 -2.68
N GLY A 55 -2.19 -0.75 -3.11
CA GLY A 55 -1.55 0.55 -3.28
C GLY A 55 -1.35 0.88 -4.76
N VAL A 56 -1.70 2.08 -5.21
CA VAL A 56 -1.59 2.47 -6.62
C VAL A 56 -0.77 3.74 -6.77
N CYS A 57 0.17 3.72 -7.70
CA CYS A 57 0.98 4.89 -8.04
C CYS A 57 1.26 4.92 -9.55
N LYS A 58 1.44 6.11 -10.11
CA LYS A 58 1.91 6.26 -11.48
C LYS A 58 3.43 6.12 -11.53
N VAL A 59 3.93 5.22 -12.34
CA VAL A 59 5.35 4.99 -12.57
C VAL A 59 5.63 5.23 -14.05
N ARG A 60 6.25 6.36 -14.36
CA ARG A 60 6.47 6.84 -15.72
C ARG A 60 5.15 6.99 -16.49
N ASP A 61 4.93 6.18 -17.53
CA ASP A 61 3.76 6.20 -18.40
C ASP A 61 2.67 5.18 -18.01
N LYS A 62 2.94 4.35 -16.99
CA LYS A 62 2.02 3.30 -16.53
C LYS A 62 1.53 3.54 -15.11
N TRP A 63 0.35 3.02 -14.81
CA TRP A 63 -0.14 2.83 -13.46
C TRP A 63 0.32 1.48 -12.95
N LEU A 64 0.88 1.43 -11.74
CA LEU A 64 1.20 0.20 -11.05
C LEU A 64 0.33 0.06 -9.82
N LEU A 65 -0.15 -1.16 -9.59
CA LEU A 65 -0.92 -1.56 -8.43
C LEU A 65 -0.14 -2.64 -7.70
N TRP A 66 0.32 -2.32 -6.49
CA TRP A 66 0.93 -3.29 -5.58
C TRP A 66 -0.12 -3.82 -4.62
N TYR A 67 -0.01 -5.08 -4.28
CA TYR A 67 -0.94 -5.76 -3.39
C TYR A 67 -0.24 -6.90 -2.66
N LYS A 68 -0.80 -7.30 -1.52
CA LYS A 68 -0.41 -8.52 -0.83
C LYS A 68 -1.09 -9.71 -1.49
N ASP A 69 -0.35 -10.72 -1.87
CA ASP A 69 -0.87 -12.01 -2.30
C ASP A 69 -0.69 -13.03 -1.17
N GLU A 70 -1.79 -13.36 -0.49
CA GLU A 70 -1.76 -14.23 0.68
C GLU A 70 -1.53 -15.71 0.32
N ALA A 71 -1.84 -16.11 -0.91
CA ALA A 71 -1.57 -17.47 -1.38
C ALA A 71 -0.11 -17.68 -1.82
N ASN A 72 0.64 -16.58 -1.99
CA ASN A 72 2.06 -16.59 -2.36
C ASN A 72 2.91 -16.00 -1.23
N ASP A 73 2.97 -16.67 -0.08
CA ASP A 73 3.77 -16.35 1.11
C ASP A 73 3.53 -14.92 1.66
N ASN A 74 2.37 -14.32 1.37
CA ASN A 74 2.04 -12.94 1.72
C ASN A 74 3.03 -11.93 1.14
N HIS A 75 3.66 -12.23 0.04
CA HIS A 75 4.59 -11.33 -0.63
C HIS A 75 3.86 -10.16 -1.30
N THR A 76 4.57 -9.05 -1.48
CA THR A 76 4.08 -7.92 -2.28
C THR A 76 4.25 -8.25 -3.76
N TRP A 77 3.12 -8.35 -4.46
CA TRP A 77 3.02 -8.53 -5.91
C TRP A 77 2.62 -7.22 -6.58
N PHE A 78 2.74 -7.16 -7.91
CA PHE A 78 2.25 -6.00 -8.65
C PHE A 78 1.68 -6.36 -10.02
N ALA A 79 0.77 -5.49 -10.45
CA ALA A 79 0.17 -5.47 -11.78
C ALA A 79 0.35 -4.08 -12.39
N GLU A 80 0.32 -3.99 -13.72
CA GLU A 80 0.43 -2.75 -14.47
C GLU A 80 -0.80 -2.47 -15.33
N SER A 81 -1.08 -1.19 -15.57
CA SER A 81 -2.19 -0.71 -16.38
C SER A 81 -1.82 0.58 -17.11
N THR A 82 -2.42 0.81 -18.27
CA THR A 82 -2.34 2.09 -19.00
C THR A 82 -3.57 2.97 -18.77
N ASP A 83 -4.66 2.41 -18.23
CA ASP A 83 -5.97 3.07 -18.16
C ASP A 83 -6.68 3.00 -16.80
N LEU A 84 -6.09 2.30 -15.78
CA LEU A 84 -6.66 2.01 -14.46
C LEU A 84 -7.81 1.00 -14.45
N TYR A 85 -8.24 0.50 -15.60
CA TYR A 85 -9.36 -0.43 -15.73
C TYR A 85 -8.91 -1.86 -16.07
N HIS A 86 -7.89 -1.98 -16.91
CA HIS A 86 -7.33 -3.25 -17.34
C HIS A 86 -5.95 -3.42 -16.70
N TRP A 87 -5.75 -4.53 -16.01
CA TRP A 87 -4.54 -4.79 -15.23
C TRP A 87 -3.90 -6.10 -15.67
N ASP A 88 -2.62 -6.03 -16.00
CA ASP A 88 -1.78 -7.18 -16.33
C ASP A 88 -0.88 -7.51 -15.14
N VAL A 89 -1.00 -8.71 -14.59
CA VAL A 89 -0.14 -9.18 -13.50
C VAL A 89 1.28 -9.36 -14.01
N VAL A 90 2.24 -8.74 -13.33
CA VAL A 90 3.66 -8.85 -13.68
C VAL A 90 4.36 -9.90 -12.82
N GLY A 91 4.18 -9.87 -11.49
CA GLY A 91 4.82 -10.80 -10.59
C GLY A 91 5.12 -10.20 -9.20
N PRO A 92 5.98 -10.86 -8.42
CA PRO A 92 6.38 -10.36 -7.12
C PRO A 92 7.29 -9.12 -7.24
N ALA A 93 7.09 -8.15 -6.35
CA ALA A 93 7.94 -6.97 -6.21
C ALA A 93 8.93 -7.11 -5.05
N ILE A 94 8.46 -7.57 -3.89
CA ILE A 94 9.28 -7.77 -2.68
C ILE A 94 8.91 -9.12 -2.08
N THR A 95 9.94 -9.93 -1.76
CA THR A 95 9.80 -11.32 -1.30
C THR A 95 10.69 -11.68 -0.11
N ASP A 96 11.28 -10.68 0.57
CA ASP A 96 12.21 -10.92 1.67
C ASP A 96 11.50 -11.37 2.97
N CYS A 97 10.21 -11.04 3.11
CA CYS A 97 9.31 -11.59 4.13
C CYS A 97 7.85 -11.36 3.71
N GLY A 98 6.89 -11.80 4.53
CA GLY A 98 5.48 -11.44 4.36
C GLY A 98 5.25 -9.96 4.65
N HIS A 99 4.43 -9.32 3.81
CA HIS A 99 4.09 -7.91 3.91
C HIS A 99 2.58 -7.69 3.72
N GLU A 100 2.11 -6.52 4.16
CA GLU A 100 0.78 -6.03 3.83
C GLU A 100 0.75 -4.50 3.71
N ALA A 101 -0.37 -3.96 3.22
CA ALA A 101 -0.62 -2.53 3.07
C ALA A 101 0.52 -1.77 2.34
N PRO A 102 0.93 -2.18 1.14
CA PRO A 102 1.95 -1.45 0.38
C PRO A 102 1.44 -0.06 0.01
N PHE A 103 2.21 0.97 0.34
CA PHE A 103 1.97 2.34 -0.09
C PHE A 103 3.19 2.86 -0.82
N VAL A 104 3.00 3.39 -2.04
CA VAL A 104 4.10 3.81 -2.92
C VAL A 104 3.98 5.29 -3.27
N TRP A 105 5.13 5.99 -3.26
CA TRP A 105 5.23 7.39 -3.68
C TRP A 105 6.55 7.65 -4.41
N GLU A 106 6.59 8.73 -5.17
CA GLU A 106 7.80 9.21 -5.84
C GLU A 106 8.38 10.38 -5.06
N TYR A 107 9.69 10.37 -4.83
CA TYR A 107 10.44 11.47 -4.24
C TYR A 107 11.94 11.36 -4.54
N ASP A 108 12.58 12.49 -4.82
CA ASP A 108 14.01 12.61 -5.09
C ASP A 108 14.49 11.67 -6.21
N ASN A 109 13.74 11.66 -7.33
CA ASN A 109 13.96 10.83 -8.52
C ASN A 109 13.98 9.31 -8.24
N LYS A 110 13.38 8.87 -7.15
CA LYS A 110 13.20 7.47 -6.77
C LYS A 110 11.76 7.17 -6.42
N TYR A 111 11.42 5.92 -6.51
CA TYR A 111 10.19 5.39 -5.94
C TYR A 111 10.47 4.81 -4.57
N TRP A 112 9.56 5.03 -3.66
CA TRP A 112 9.61 4.57 -2.29
C TRP A 112 8.37 3.73 -2.01
N MET A 113 8.55 2.64 -1.31
CA MET A 113 7.46 1.79 -0.84
C MET A 113 7.59 1.58 0.65
N ILE A 114 6.50 1.78 1.37
CA ILE A 114 6.37 1.38 2.78
C ILE A 114 5.38 0.24 2.87
N VAL A 115 5.71 -0.78 3.65
CA VAL A 115 4.88 -1.98 3.88
C VAL A 115 4.84 -2.31 5.37
N ASP A 116 3.77 -2.95 5.82
CA ASP A 116 3.68 -3.54 7.14
C ASP A 116 4.29 -4.95 7.12
N ALA A 117 5.32 -5.18 7.91
CA ALA A 117 6.02 -6.47 8.02
C ALA A 117 5.57 -7.29 9.24
N TRP A 118 4.42 -7.00 9.86
CA TRP A 118 3.72 -7.66 10.98
C TRP A 118 4.43 -7.66 12.35
N ASP A 119 5.72 -7.51 12.38
CA ASP A 119 6.50 -7.45 13.61
C ASP A 119 6.43 -6.08 14.31
N LYS A 120 5.33 -5.32 14.07
CA LYS A 120 5.10 -3.92 14.49
C LYS A 120 6.06 -2.93 13.83
N ARG A 121 6.60 -3.31 12.69
CA ARG A 121 7.54 -2.52 11.93
C ARG A 121 7.06 -2.31 10.50
N LEU A 122 7.14 -1.07 10.12
CA LEU A 122 6.96 -0.67 8.73
C LEU A 122 8.33 -0.64 8.08
N ARG A 123 8.50 -1.40 7.02
CA ARG A 123 9.73 -1.40 6.24
C ARG A 123 9.59 -0.43 5.08
N ILE A 124 10.64 0.36 4.85
CA ILE A 124 10.73 1.29 3.73
C ILE A 124 11.77 0.79 2.76
N TYR A 125 11.37 0.71 1.51
CA TYR A 125 12.22 0.31 0.37
C TYR A 125 12.34 1.46 -0.61
N SER A 126 13.41 1.48 -1.38
CA SER A 126 13.60 2.41 -2.51
C SER A 126 13.85 1.66 -3.80
N SER A 127 13.46 2.26 -4.92
CA SER A 127 13.67 1.72 -6.26
C SER A 127 13.90 2.85 -7.27
N GLU A 128 14.82 2.64 -8.21
CA GLU A 128 15.04 3.55 -9.34
C GLU A 128 13.98 3.37 -10.45
N ASN A 129 13.39 2.19 -10.55
CA ASN A 129 12.42 1.87 -11.60
C ASN A 129 10.98 1.76 -11.09
N GLY A 130 10.76 1.68 -9.76
CA GLY A 130 9.45 1.54 -9.15
C GLY A 130 8.73 0.24 -9.46
N ARG A 131 9.41 -0.82 -9.93
CA ARG A 131 8.77 -2.06 -10.40
C ARG A 131 9.17 -3.28 -9.57
N ASP A 132 10.29 -3.86 -9.88
CA ASP A 132 10.76 -5.17 -9.42
C ASP A 132 12.11 -5.11 -8.69
N THR A 133 12.75 -3.97 -8.69
CA THR A 133 14.06 -3.78 -8.05
C THR A 133 13.91 -2.87 -6.84
N TRP A 134 13.61 -3.47 -5.69
CA TRP A 134 13.42 -2.77 -4.43
C TRP A 134 14.57 -3.09 -3.47
N THR A 135 15.14 -2.04 -2.89
CA THR A 135 16.22 -2.14 -1.91
C THR A 135 15.73 -1.63 -0.56
N TYR A 136 15.89 -2.45 0.48
CA TYR A 136 15.59 -2.05 1.85
C TYR A 136 16.36 -0.80 2.25
N SER A 137 15.68 0.16 2.84
CA SER A 137 16.24 1.47 3.22
C SER A 137 16.19 1.70 4.73
N SER A 138 15.02 1.55 5.36
CA SER A 138 14.84 1.87 6.77
C SER A 138 13.61 1.17 7.36
N THR A 139 13.50 1.25 8.68
CA THR A 139 12.35 0.74 9.43
C THR A 139 11.82 1.82 10.36
N ILE A 140 10.51 1.92 10.46
CA ILE A 140 9.80 2.75 11.46
C ILE A 140 8.76 1.90 12.19
N ILE A 141 8.23 2.40 13.30
CA ILE A 141 7.19 1.69 14.08
C ILE A 141 5.81 2.10 13.56
N GLY A 142 4.91 1.14 13.43
CA GLY A 142 3.53 1.34 13.00
C GLY A 142 2.95 0.10 12.34
N SER A 143 1.73 0.25 11.81
CA SER A 143 1.00 -0.77 11.05
C SER A 143 0.08 -0.09 10.03
N HIS A 144 -0.13 -0.67 8.86
CA HIS A 144 -0.99 -0.18 7.78
C HIS A 144 -0.74 1.30 7.45
N PRO A 145 0.37 1.63 6.80
CA PRO A 145 0.82 2.99 6.60
C PRO A 145 0.14 3.70 5.42
N ALA A 146 0.04 5.02 5.51
CA ALA A 146 -0.18 5.90 4.37
C ALA A 146 0.70 7.15 4.52
N ILE A 147 1.24 7.67 3.42
CA ILE A 147 2.12 8.83 3.40
C ILE A 147 1.60 9.86 2.42
N TYR A 148 1.54 11.12 2.85
CA TYR A 148 1.09 12.24 2.03
C TYR A 148 2.09 13.38 2.11
N LEU A 149 2.44 13.96 0.97
CA LEU A 149 3.21 15.19 0.92
C LEU A 149 2.26 16.39 1.00
N ILE A 150 2.26 17.09 2.13
CA ILE A 150 1.40 18.24 2.41
C ILE A 150 2.27 19.42 2.82
N ASN A 151 2.21 20.52 2.06
CA ASN A 151 2.99 21.74 2.33
C ASN A 151 4.50 21.48 2.54
N GLY A 152 5.07 20.58 1.73
CA GLY A 152 6.49 20.21 1.80
C GLY A 152 6.87 19.25 2.92
N LYS A 153 5.90 18.76 3.71
CA LYS A 153 6.11 17.80 4.80
C LYS A 153 5.50 16.44 4.43
N PHE A 154 6.21 15.37 4.77
CA PHE A 154 5.68 14.01 4.63
C PHE A 154 4.86 13.66 5.86
N ILE A 155 3.55 13.75 5.74
CA ILE A 155 2.61 13.36 6.78
C ILE A 155 2.40 11.85 6.70
N PHE A 156 2.63 11.21 7.81
CA PHE A 156 2.56 9.76 7.98
C PHE A 156 1.36 9.40 8.84
N LEU A 157 0.56 8.47 8.34
CA LEU A 157 -0.61 7.92 9.02
C LEU A 157 -0.39 6.42 9.22
N CYS A 158 -0.69 5.89 10.39
CA CYS A 158 -0.65 4.46 10.62
C CYS A 158 -1.56 4.04 11.79
N HIS A 159 -1.77 2.74 11.95
CA HIS A 159 -2.33 2.19 13.17
C HIS A 159 -1.28 2.12 14.28
N GLY A 160 -1.70 2.20 15.52
CA GLY A 160 -0.82 2.08 16.68
C GLY A 160 -0.09 3.38 17.00
N SER A 161 0.86 3.34 17.91
CA SER A 161 1.68 4.51 18.24
C SER A 161 3.05 4.37 17.59
N ALA A 162 3.38 5.25 16.66
CA ALA A 162 4.74 5.40 16.18
C ALA A 162 5.62 5.82 17.36
N GLY A 163 6.68 5.06 17.64
CA GLY A 163 7.61 5.35 18.73
C GLY A 163 7.25 4.79 20.10
N LYS A 164 6.06 4.23 20.30
CA LYS A 164 5.74 3.47 21.53
C LYS A 164 5.33 2.05 21.17
N ALA A 165 5.80 1.08 21.92
CA ALA A 165 5.28 -0.27 21.85
C ALA A 165 3.75 -0.22 21.96
N ARG A 166 3.03 -1.07 21.21
CA ARG A 166 1.57 -1.21 21.32
C ARG A 166 1.17 -1.08 22.78
N LEU A 167 0.18 -0.23 23.05
CA LEU A 167 -0.52 -0.27 24.31
C LEU A 167 -0.93 -1.73 24.57
N ASN A 168 -0.82 -2.18 25.82
CA ASN A 168 -0.78 -3.58 26.26
C ASN A 168 -2.00 -4.46 25.89
N SER A 169 -2.91 -4.03 25.03
CA SER A 169 -4.00 -4.85 24.54
C SER A 169 -4.13 -4.74 23.02
N ASP A 170 -4.34 -5.86 22.34
CA ASP A 170 -4.62 -5.95 20.90
C ASP A 170 -5.94 -5.25 20.49
N ARG A 171 -6.63 -4.62 21.43
CA ARG A 171 -7.92 -3.95 21.26
C ARG A 171 -7.83 -2.42 21.20
N GLU A 172 -6.69 -1.84 21.53
CA GLU A 172 -6.51 -0.38 21.56
C GLU A 172 -5.59 0.07 20.43
N THR A 173 -6.11 0.01 19.21
CA THR A 173 -5.45 0.65 18.06
C THR A 173 -6.05 2.04 17.84
N ALA A 174 -5.21 3.06 17.89
CA ALA A 174 -5.57 4.42 17.53
C ALA A 174 -4.96 4.78 16.17
N LEU A 175 -5.58 5.68 15.45
CA LEU A 175 -4.96 6.32 14.31
C LEU A 175 -3.85 7.24 14.83
N TYR A 176 -2.63 7.02 14.35
CA TYR A 176 -1.50 7.87 14.62
C TYR A 176 -1.19 8.74 13.38
N ILE A 177 -0.88 10.01 13.65
CA ILE A 177 -0.44 10.97 12.64
C ILE A 177 0.91 11.52 13.09
N GLY A 178 1.91 11.40 12.22
CA GLY A 178 3.26 11.89 12.47
C GLY A 178 3.89 12.49 11.22
N GLU A 179 5.15 12.85 11.32
CA GLU A 179 5.95 13.35 10.20
C GLU A 179 7.13 12.42 9.93
N LEU A 180 7.40 12.16 8.66
CA LEU A 180 8.64 11.52 8.22
C LEU A 180 9.61 12.60 7.74
N LEU A 181 10.87 12.45 8.10
CA LEU A 181 11.97 13.27 7.62
C LEU A 181 12.74 12.51 6.55
N TYR A 182 13.13 13.23 5.49
CA TYR A 182 14.04 12.70 4.49
C TYR A 182 15.46 13.21 4.78
N GLU A 183 16.30 12.33 5.28
CA GLU A 183 17.68 12.68 5.67
C GLU A 183 18.68 11.66 5.13
N LYS A 184 19.77 12.17 4.56
CA LYS A 184 20.88 11.33 4.04
C LYS A 184 20.40 10.22 3.10
N GLY A 185 19.42 10.53 2.22
CA GLY A 185 18.90 9.60 1.22
C GLY A 185 18.00 8.50 1.76
N ARG A 186 17.37 8.69 2.92
CA ARG A 186 16.40 7.74 3.50
C ARG A 186 15.30 8.46 4.30
N PHE A 187 14.16 7.81 4.44
CA PHE A 187 13.09 8.26 5.31
C PHE A 187 13.28 7.73 6.73
N ILE A 188 13.07 8.60 7.71
CA ILE A 188 13.11 8.29 9.14
C ILE A 188 11.92 8.95 9.84
N HIS A 189 11.53 8.43 11.00
CA HIS A 189 10.52 9.07 11.85
C HIS A 189 11.10 10.30 12.53
N SER A 190 10.33 11.42 12.55
CA SER A 190 10.68 12.56 13.40
C SER A 190 10.42 12.20 14.86
N ASN A 191 11.45 12.32 15.70
CA ASN A 191 11.35 12.08 17.15
C ASN A 191 10.41 13.09 17.84
#